data_954343c9297c5bd275facc30ca2d48bd
#
_entry.id   954343c9297c5bd275facc30ca2d48bd
#
_cell.length_a   1.000
_cell.length_b   1.000
_cell.length_c   1.000
_cell.angle_alpha   90.00
_cell.angle_beta   90.00
_cell.angle_gamma   90.00
#
_symmetry.space_group_name_H-M   'P 1'
#
loop_
_entity.id
_entity.type
_entity.pdbx_description
1 polymer ?
#
loop_
_entity_poly.entity_id
_entity_poly.type
_entity_poly.pdbx_seq_one_letter_code
_entity_poly.pdbx_strand_id
1 'polypeptide(L)'
;MIQRVYEGAKKSKMLSDVIVATDDERIVAAVKSFGGKVIMTKDSHPSGTDRCGEIAANFEDVDVVINIQGDEPLVDFRQLDALIKAFNDQDVQIATLGIRDIDMEAILNPNRIKVVVNNENQALYFSRSPIPNFAHSKENPLTQYPYLRHIGLYAYRADTLKKIIQLAPTALEQIESLEQLRWLYYGFAIKVVETNIETPNIDVPEDVAKVLDFIVDFF
;
A
#
# COMPACT_ATOMS: atom_id res chain seq x y z
N MET A 1 7.78 9.63 13.73
CA MET A 1 7.10 9.08 12.54
C MET A 1 6.18 7.92 12.93
N ILE A 2 6.65 6.79 13.38
CA ILE A 2 5.86 5.57 13.66
C ILE A 2 4.65 5.78 14.60
N GLN A 3 4.73 6.68 15.58
CA GLN A 3 3.59 7.02 16.43
C GLN A 3 2.42 7.60 15.64
N ARG A 4 2.66 8.48 14.67
CA ARG A 4 1.61 9.07 13.82
C ARG A 4 0.93 8.00 12.96
N VAL A 5 1.72 7.09 12.36
CA VAL A 5 1.18 5.96 11.59
C VAL A 5 0.28 5.10 12.48
N TYR A 6 0.77 4.74 13.67
CA TYR A 6 0.02 3.92 14.63
C TYR A 6 -1.30 4.59 15.05
N GLU A 7 -1.24 5.87 15.46
CA GLU A 7 -2.40 6.65 15.87
C GLU A 7 -3.38 6.89 14.72
N GLY A 8 -2.87 7.12 13.50
CA GLY A 8 -3.69 7.23 12.29
C GLY A 8 -4.48 5.95 12.02
N ALA A 9 -3.81 4.81 12.04
CA ALA A 9 -4.42 3.50 11.85
C ALA A 9 -5.46 3.18 12.96
N LYS A 10 -5.16 3.52 14.20
CA LYS A 10 -6.08 3.31 15.36
C LYS A 10 -7.38 4.12 15.27
N LYS A 11 -7.48 5.12 14.41
CA LYS A 11 -8.74 5.86 14.17
C LYS A 11 -9.78 4.99 13.43
N SER A 12 -9.36 3.97 12.68
CA SER A 12 -10.28 3.02 12.07
C SER A 12 -10.98 2.19 13.15
N LYS A 13 -12.31 2.12 13.06
CA LYS A 13 -13.13 1.27 13.92
C LYS A 13 -13.34 -0.13 13.35
N MET A 14 -12.89 -0.36 12.13
CA MET A 14 -13.00 -1.65 11.46
C MET A 14 -11.80 -2.56 11.74
N LEU A 15 -10.68 -1.99 12.21
CA LEU A 15 -9.51 -2.75 12.63
C LEU A 15 -9.73 -3.34 14.03
N SER A 16 -9.51 -4.64 14.18
CA SER A 16 -9.52 -5.30 15.50
C SER A 16 -8.29 -4.91 16.31
N ASP A 17 -7.15 -4.78 15.64
CA ASP A 17 -5.88 -4.44 16.28
C ASP A 17 -4.92 -3.70 15.32
N VAL A 18 -3.94 -3.02 15.89
CA VAL A 18 -2.81 -2.40 15.18
C VAL A 18 -1.54 -2.80 15.90
N ILE A 19 -0.59 -3.36 15.16
CA ILE A 19 0.67 -3.87 15.70
C ILE A 19 1.81 -3.33 14.84
N VAL A 20 2.82 -2.75 15.49
CA VAL A 20 4.07 -2.38 14.81
C VAL A 20 4.96 -3.61 14.74
N ALA A 21 5.36 -3.99 13.54
CA ALA A 21 6.31 -5.06 13.26
C ALA A 21 7.67 -4.45 12.91
N THR A 22 8.72 -4.80 13.63
CA THR A 22 10.06 -4.22 13.43
C THR A 22 11.15 -5.19 13.88
N ASP A 23 12.33 -5.05 13.30
CA ASP A 23 13.57 -5.71 13.68
C ASP A 23 14.52 -4.77 14.45
N ASP A 24 14.09 -3.53 14.75
CA ASP A 24 14.90 -2.49 15.38
C ASP A 24 14.46 -2.20 16.82
N GLU A 25 15.34 -2.43 17.79
CA GLU A 25 15.10 -2.18 19.22
C GLU A 25 14.77 -0.70 19.52
N ARG A 26 15.28 0.24 18.72
CA ARG A 26 14.97 1.67 18.88
C ARG A 26 13.50 1.95 18.57
N ILE A 27 12.95 1.26 17.54
CA ILE A 27 11.54 1.36 17.18
C ILE A 27 10.69 0.70 18.25
N VAL A 28 11.11 -0.46 18.77
CA VAL A 28 10.42 -1.12 19.91
C VAL A 28 10.33 -0.18 21.11
N ALA A 29 11.44 0.44 21.49
CA ALA A 29 11.47 1.39 22.61
C ALA A 29 10.56 2.61 22.35
N ALA A 30 10.59 3.16 21.13
CA ALA A 30 9.72 4.26 20.73
C ALA A 30 8.24 3.89 20.81
N VAL A 31 7.85 2.72 20.30
CA VAL A 31 6.43 2.26 20.32
C VAL A 31 5.97 2.03 21.75
N LYS A 32 6.78 1.40 22.59
CA LYS A 32 6.46 1.21 24.01
C LYS A 32 6.30 2.53 24.76
N SER A 33 7.06 3.59 24.39
CA SER A 33 6.98 4.89 25.06
C SER A 33 5.63 5.59 24.93
N PHE A 34 4.87 5.31 23.86
CA PHE A 34 3.51 5.85 23.69
C PHE A 34 2.41 4.78 23.93
N GLY A 35 2.76 3.62 24.47
CA GLY A 35 1.81 2.55 24.79
C GLY A 35 1.29 1.77 23.59
N GLY A 36 1.99 1.83 22.46
CA GLY A 36 1.64 1.06 21.26
C GLY A 36 2.00 -0.43 21.38
N LYS A 37 1.32 -1.26 20.61
CA LYS A 37 1.65 -2.69 20.48
C LYS A 37 2.78 -2.87 19.47
N VAL A 38 3.78 -3.65 19.84
CA VAL A 38 4.95 -3.93 18.99
C VAL A 38 5.38 -5.37 19.13
N ILE A 39 5.76 -5.98 18.02
CA ILE A 39 6.35 -7.32 17.98
C ILE A 39 7.67 -7.22 17.23
N MET A 40 8.72 -7.77 17.85
CA MET A 40 10.01 -7.95 17.19
C MET A 40 9.91 -9.06 16.15
N THR A 41 10.41 -8.82 14.96
CA THR A 41 10.44 -9.75 13.84
C THR A 41 11.86 -10.03 13.40
N LYS A 42 12.05 -11.04 12.57
CA LYS A 42 13.38 -11.34 12.01
C LYS A 42 13.87 -10.18 11.14
N ASP A 43 15.17 -9.95 11.17
CA ASP A 43 15.88 -8.97 10.32
C ASP A 43 16.04 -9.45 8.88
N SER A 44 15.88 -10.75 8.63
CA SER A 44 16.07 -11.39 7.32
C SER A 44 14.87 -11.22 6.36
N HIS A 45 13.80 -10.55 6.76
CA HIS A 45 12.66 -10.33 5.88
C HIS A 45 13.01 -9.39 4.72
N PRO A 46 12.81 -9.80 3.46
CA PRO A 46 13.13 -8.99 2.29
C PRO A 46 12.13 -7.86 2.06
N SER A 47 10.90 -7.96 2.60
CA SER A 47 9.84 -6.97 2.41
C SER A 47 8.95 -6.79 3.63
N GLY A 48 8.15 -5.70 3.60
CA GLY A 48 7.09 -5.47 4.59
C GLY A 48 6.00 -6.54 4.53
N THR A 49 5.74 -7.11 3.36
CA THR A 49 4.76 -8.20 3.17
C THR A 49 5.19 -9.46 3.90
N ASP A 50 6.47 -9.85 3.79
CA ASP A 50 7.02 -11.00 4.52
C ASP A 50 6.96 -10.79 6.03
N ARG A 51 7.27 -9.57 6.49
CA ARG A 51 7.18 -9.17 7.89
C ARG A 51 5.74 -9.26 8.42
N CYS A 52 4.76 -8.79 7.65
CA CYS A 52 3.34 -8.95 7.98
C CYS A 52 2.93 -10.42 8.05
N GLY A 53 3.47 -11.27 7.18
CA GLY A 53 3.24 -12.71 7.18
C GLY A 53 3.73 -13.39 8.46
N GLU A 54 4.93 -13.02 8.98
CA GLU A 54 5.42 -13.50 10.27
C GLU A 54 4.49 -13.14 11.42
N ILE A 55 4.03 -11.88 11.45
CA ILE A 55 3.11 -11.43 12.49
C ILE A 55 1.76 -12.16 12.40
N ALA A 56 1.19 -12.24 11.19
CA ALA A 56 -0.12 -12.86 10.97
C ALA A 56 -0.12 -14.35 11.37
N ALA A 57 1.01 -15.04 11.28
CA ALA A 57 1.14 -16.44 11.69
C ALA A 57 0.94 -16.66 13.20
N ASN A 58 1.05 -15.60 14.02
CA ASN A 58 0.85 -15.68 15.48
C ASN A 58 -0.63 -15.53 15.89
N PHE A 59 -1.54 -15.33 14.93
CA PHE A 59 -2.96 -15.10 15.18
C PHE A 59 -3.80 -16.09 14.38
N GLU A 60 -4.65 -16.86 15.05
CA GLU A 60 -5.48 -17.90 14.42
C GLU A 60 -6.75 -17.33 13.77
N ASP A 61 -7.32 -16.26 14.35
CA ASP A 61 -8.64 -15.71 14.00
C ASP A 61 -8.52 -14.38 13.20
N VAL A 62 -7.55 -14.29 12.29
CA VAL A 62 -7.39 -13.10 11.44
C VAL A 62 -7.88 -13.39 10.02
N ASP A 63 -8.90 -12.66 9.59
CA ASP A 63 -9.44 -12.75 8.23
C ASP A 63 -8.61 -11.92 7.24
N VAL A 64 -8.31 -10.67 7.61
CA VAL A 64 -7.66 -9.68 6.75
C VAL A 64 -6.49 -9.02 7.47
N VAL A 65 -5.36 -8.94 6.79
CA VAL A 65 -4.16 -8.23 7.24
C VAL A 65 -3.93 -7.02 6.36
N ILE A 66 -3.75 -5.83 6.95
CA ILE A 66 -3.37 -4.61 6.23
C ILE A 66 -1.90 -4.31 6.50
N ASN A 67 -1.12 -4.20 5.44
CA ASN A 67 0.27 -3.74 5.49
C ASN A 67 0.31 -2.23 5.30
N ILE A 68 0.71 -1.52 6.36
CA ILE A 68 0.91 -0.07 6.38
C ILE A 68 2.39 0.20 6.56
N GLN A 69 2.99 0.94 5.62
CA GLN A 69 4.41 1.27 5.70
C GLN A 69 4.69 2.29 6.83
N GLY A 70 5.85 2.16 7.46
CA GLY A 70 6.23 3.02 8.59
C GLY A 70 6.57 4.47 8.21
N ASP A 71 6.71 4.75 6.92
CA ASP A 71 6.96 6.05 6.29
C ASP A 71 5.69 6.76 5.78
N GLU A 72 4.51 6.26 6.15
CA GLU A 72 3.19 6.80 5.83
C GLU A 72 2.58 7.58 7.02
N PRO A 73 3.18 8.70 7.47
CA PRO A 73 2.77 9.39 8.71
C PRO A 73 1.37 10.01 8.65
N LEU A 74 0.81 10.11 7.45
CA LEU A 74 -0.52 10.68 7.18
C LEU A 74 -1.54 9.61 6.78
N VAL A 75 -1.27 8.34 7.08
CA VAL A 75 -2.24 7.27 6.81
C VAL A 75 -3.64 7.67 7.29
N ASP A 76 -4.61 7.60 6.37
CA ASP A 76 -6.00 7.97 6.65
C ASP A 76 -6.84 6.72 6.91
N PHE A 77 -7.49 6.67 8.07
CA PHE A 77 -8.31 5.52 8.46
C PHE A 77 -9.44 5.22 7.46
N ARG A 78 -9.94 6.23 6.71
CA ARG A 78 -10.97 6.03 5.69
C ARG A 78 -10.48 5.20 4.52
N GLN A 79 -9.17 5.30 4.18
CA GLN A 79 -8.53 4.43 3.19
C GLN A 79 -8.43 2.99 3.70
N LEU A 80 -8.10 2.80 4.99
CA LEU A 80 -8.06 1.48 5.62
C LEU A 80 -9.45 0.84 5.64
N ASP A 81 -10.47 1.62 6.02
CA ASP A 81 -11.87 1.16 6.01
C ASP A 81 -12.35 0.79 4.61
N ALA A 82 -11.91 1.54 3.57
CA ALA A 82 -12.24 1.23 2.18
C ALA A 82 -11.60 -0.10 1.73
N LEU A 83 -10.34 -0.35 2.10
CA LEU A 83 -9.67 -1.62 1.85
C LEU A 83 -10.39 -2.79 2.54
N ILE A 84 -10.74 -2.64 3.82
CA ILE A 84 -11.45 -3.71 4.56
C ILE A 84 -12.79 -4.03 3.89
N LYS A 85 -13.56 -3.01 3.49
CA LYS A 85 -14.85 -3.19 2.83
C LYS A 85 -14.75 -3.96 1.50
N ALA A 86 -13.63 -3.90 0.80
CA ALA A 86 -13.43 -4.69 -0.41
C ALA A 86 -13.54 -6.20 -0.15
N PHE A 87 -13.21 -6.66 1.06
CA PHE A 87 -13.27 -8.06 1.46
C PHE A 87 -14.68 -8.55 1.87
N ASN A 88 -15.70 -7.69 1.81
CA ASN A 88 -17.10 -8.15 1.83
C ASN A 88 -17.40 -9.03 0.61
N ASP A 89 -16.69 -8.83 -0.49
CA ASP A 89 -16.63 -9.75 -1.61
C ASP A 89 -15.69 -10.90 -1.27
N GLN A 90 -16.21 -12.12 -1.28
CA GLN A 90 -15.45 -13.31 -0.89
C GLN A 90 -14.36 -13.68 -1.91
N ASP A 91 -14.48 -13.22 -3.15
CA ASP A 91 -13.51 -13.49 -4.22
C ASP A 91 -12.29 -12.55 -4.14
N VAL A 92 -12.36 -11.47 -3.37
CA VAL A 92 -11.23 -10.57 -3.16
C VAL A 92 -10.20 -11.21 -2.24
N GLN A 93 -9.02 -11.45 -2.78
CA GLN A 93 -7.89 -12.06 -2.07
C GLN A 93 -6.84 -11.02 -1.65
N ILE A 94 -6.59 -10.03 -2.51
CA ILE A 94 -5.67 -8.91 -2.30
C ILE A 94 -6.39 -7.63 -2.72
N ALA A 95 -6.26 -6.58 -1.94
CA ALA A 95 -6.75 -5.25 -2.29
C ALA A 95 -5.64 -4.20 -2.10
N THR A 96 -5.68 -3.18 -2.93
CA THR A 96 -4.83 -1.99 -2.84
C THR A 96 -5.62 -0.75 -3.24
N LEU A 97 -5.00 0.42 -3.15
CA LEU A 97 -5.64 1.68 -3.47
C LEU A 97 -5.12 2.27 -4.79
N GLY A 98 -5.99 3.01 -5.46
CA GLY A 98 -5.65 3.84 -6.61
C GLY A 98 -6.31 5.20 -6.52
N ILE A 99 -5.59 6.24 -6.94
CA ILE A 99 -6.11 7.59 -7.05
C ILE A 99 -5.97 8.08 -8.48
N ARG A 100 -7.00 8.81 -8.97
CA ARG A 100 -6.95 9.37 -10.33
C ARG A 100 -6.00 10.55 -10.37
N ASP A 101 -4.95 10.44 -11.16
CA ASP A 101 -4.07 11.55 -11.45
C ASP A 101 -4.66 12.42 -12.56
N ILE A 102 -4.60 13.74 -12.34
CA ILE A 102 -5.04 14.77 -13.28
C ILE A 102 -3.88 15.63 -13.78
N ASP A 103 -2.66 15.25 -13.43
CA ASP A 103 -1.44 15.99 -13.73
C ASP A 103 -0.46 15.12 -14.55
N MET A 104 -0.04 15.67 -15.70
CA MET A 104 0.92 15.00 -16.60
C MET A 104 2.29 14.80 -15.96
N GLU A 105 2.74 15.72 -15.11
CA GLU A 105 4.01 15.58 -14.39
C GLU A 105 3.96 14.34 -13.47
N ALA A 106 2.85 14.16 -12.77
CA ALA A 106 2.64 12.98 -11.94
C ALA A 106 2.68 11.68 -12.75
N ILE A 107 2.04 11.65 -13.93
CA ILE A 107 2.00 10.47 -14.80
C ILE A 107 3.40 10.14 -15.33
N LEU A 108 4.20 11.13 -15.67
CA LEU A 108 5.55 10.94 -16.18
C LEU A 108 6.56 10.60 -15.09
N ASN A 109 6.27 10.87 -13.84
CA ASN A 109 7.15 10.59 -12.71
C ASN A 109 7.26 9.07 -12.46
N PRO A 110 8.46 8.45 -12.59
CA PRO A 110 8.64 7.01 -12.39
C PRO A 110 8.49 6.57 -10.92
N ASN A 111 8.52 7.49 -9.96
CA ASN A 111 8.28 7.20 -8.55
C ASN A 111 6.77 7.14 -8.22
N ARG A 112 5.92 7.67 -9.08
CA ARG A 112 4.47 7.52 -9.00
C ARG A 112 4.04 6.33 -9.85
N ILE A 113 3.72 5.23 -9.21
CA ILE A 113 3.40 3.96 -9.88
C ILE A 113 2.00 4.07 -10.52
N LYS A 114 1.90 3.71 -11.79
CA LYS A 114 0.62 3.66 -12.52
C LYS A 114 0.06 2.24 -12.49
N VAL A 115 -1.26 2.14 -12.45
CA VAL A 115 -1.98 0.86 -12.55
C VAL A 115 -3.08 0.95 -13.60
N VAL A 116 -3.20 -0.06 -14.43
CA VAL A 116 -4.34 -0.26 -15.32
C VAL A 116 -5.23 -1.37 -14.77
N VAL A 117 -6.54 -1.17 -14.89
CA VAL A 117 -7.53 -2.09 -14.33
C VAL A 117 -8.51 -2.57 -15.39
N ASN A 118 -9.14 -3.72 -15.16
CA ASN A 118 -10.27 -4.22 -15.93
C ASN A 118 -11.59 -3.58 -15.45
N ASN A 119 -12.72 -4.01 -16.05
CA ASN A 119 -14.05 -3.53 -15.70
C ASN A 119 -14.54 -3.92 -14.30
N GLU A 120 -13.83 -4.83 -13.64
CA GLU A 120 -14.09 -5.26 -12.27
C GLU A 120 -13.14 -4.57 -11.27
N ASN A 121 -12.39 -3.57 -11.73
CA ASN A 121 -11.33 -2.91 -10.96
C ASN A 121 -10.26 -3.88 -10.44
N GLN A 122 -9.96 -4.93 -11.19
CA GLN A 122 -8.81 -5.78 -10.91
C GLN A 122 -7.60 -5.28 -11.71
N ALA A 123 -6.44 -5.22 -11.07
CA ALA A 123 -5.22 -4.76 -11.69
C ALA A 123 -4.82 -5.70 -12.84
N LEU A 124 -4.56 -5.12 -14.01
CA LEU A 124 -3.98 -5.80 -15.16
C LEU A 124 -2.46 -5.73 -15.14
N TYR A 125 -1.91 -4.57 -14.77
CA TYR A 125 -0.47 -4.35 -14.63
C TYR A 125 -0.18 -3.10 -13.83
N PHE A 126 0.99 -3.09 -13.16
CA PHE A 126 1.58 -1.91 -12.50
C PHE A 126 2.88 -1.55 -13.19
N SER A 127 3.16 -0.26 -13.38
CA SER A 127 4.41 0.19 -14.00
C SER A 127 4.88 1.54 -13.48
N ARG A 128 6.20 1.71 -13.46
CA ARG A 128 6.83 3.01 -13.30
C ARG A 128 6.70 3.88 -14.54
N SER A 129 6.58 3.27 -15.72
CA SER A 129 6.28 3.98 -16.96
C SER A 129 4.82 4.41 -17.03
N PRO A 130 4.48 5.44 -17.81
CA PRO A 130 3.08 5.77 -18.11
C PRO A 130 2.37 4.60 -18.79
N ILE A 131 1.31 4.10 -18.18
CA ILE A 131 0.39 3.10 -18.72
C ILE A 131 -1.06 3.55 -18.54
N PRO A 132 -1.92 3.47 -19.60
CA PRO A 132 -1.56 3.13 -20.97
C PRO A 132 -0.62 4.14 -21.62
N ASN A 133 0.13 3.70 -22.63
CA ASN A 133 1.00 4.58 -23.41
C ASN A 133 0.16 5.57 -24.22
N PHE A 134 0.56 6.83 -24.25
CA PHE A 134 -0.13 7.91 -24.96
C PHE A 134 0.67 8.53 -26.12
N ALA A 135 1.76 7.93 -26.55
CA ALA A 135 2.62 8.46 -27.61
C ALA A 135 1.89 8.69 -28.95
N HIS A 136 0.79 7.98 -29.19
CA HIS A 136 -0.03 8.12 -30.38
C HIS A 136 -1.36 8.85 -30.12
N SER A 137 -1.58 9.38 -28.93
CA SER A 137 -2.77 10.19 -28.65
C SER A 137 -2.72 11.50 -29.43
N LYS A 138 -3.84 11.86 -30.07
CA LYS A 138 -3.96 13.14 -30.80
C LYS A 138 -4.47 14.27 -29.91
N GLU A 139 -4.99 13.93 -28.75
CA GLU A 139 -5.56 14.84 -27.77
C GLU A 139 -4.86 14.70 -26.44
N ASN A 140 -5.21 15.56 -25.46
CA ASN A 140 -4.70 15.44 -24.12
C ASN A 140 -5.09 14.04 -23.53
N PRO A 141 -4.13 13.18 -23.22
CA PRO A 141 -4.41 11.83 -22.75
C PRO A 141 -5.21 11.81 -21.44
N LEU A 142 -5.10 12.82 -20.61
CA LEU A 142 -5.87 12.95 -19.37
C LEU A 142 -7.39 13.11 -19.59
N THR A 143 -7.79 13.66 -20.74
CA THR A 143 -9.21 13.78 -21.09
C THR A 143 -9.77 12.49 -21.68
N GLN A 144 -8.91 11.62 -22.20
CA GLN A 144 -9.29 10.37 -22.85
C GLN A 144 -9.29 9.18 -21.90
N TYR A 145 -8.37 9.17 -20.92
CA TYR A 145 -8.21 8.07 -19.99
C TYR A 145 -7.92 8.57 -18.57
N PRO A 146 -8.66 8.10 -17.56
CA PRO A 146 -8.41 8.45 -16.17
C PRO A 146 -7.24 7.61 -15.64
N TYR A 147 -6.02 8.13 -15.73
CA TYR A 147 -4.85 7.45 -15.19
C TYR A 147 -5.01 7.21 -13.70
N LEU A 148 -4.74 5.99 -13.27
CA LEU A 148 -4.73 5.61 -11.86
C LEU A 148 -3.30 5.52 -11.36
N ARG A 149 -2.99 6.32 -10.33
CA ARG A 149 -1.78 6.17 -9.54
C ARG A 149 -2.05 5.22 -8.38
N HIS A 150 -1.19 4.25 -8.24
CA HIS A 150 -1.22 3.29 -7.14
C HIS A 150 -0.77 3.96 -5.82
N ILE A 151 -1.45 3.65 -4.74
CA ILE A 151 -1.07 3.98 -3.36
C ILE A 151 -0.63 2.69 -2.67
N GLY A 152 0.57 2.68 -2.09
CA GLY A 152 1.27 1.50 -1.57
C GLY A 152 0.67 0.82 -0.34
N LEU A 153 -0.61 1.05 -0.03
CA LEU A 153 -1.33 0.36 1.02
C LEU A 153 -1.94 -0.94 0.47
N TYR A 154 -1.71 -2.05 1.17
CA TYR A 154 -2.22 -3.36 0.77
C TYR A 154 -2.98 -4.04 1.89
N ALA A 155 -4.02 -4.74 1.51
CA ALA A 155 -4.75 -5.65 2.38
C ALA A 155 -4.83 -7.04 1.74
N TYR A 156 -4.76 -8.08 2.56
CA TYR A 156 -4.72 -9.47 2.12
C TYR A 156 -5.66 -10.31 2.97
N ARG A 157 -6.32 -11.31 2.36
CA ARG A 157 -6.80 -12.43 3.16
C ARG A 157 -5.61 -13.11 3.83
N ALA A 158 -5.74 -13.48 5.11
CA ALA A 158 -4.63 -14.07 5.86
C ALA A 158 -4.07 -15.34 5.19
N ASP A 159 -4.94 -16.19 4.62
CA ASP A 159 -4.49 -17.38 3.89
C ASP A 159 -3.83 -17.05 2.55
N THR A 160 -4.20 -15.96 1.91
CA THR A 160 -3.52 -15.49 0.70
C THR A 160 -2.15 -14.93 1.05
N LEU A 161 -2.03 -14.16 2.14
CA LEU A 161 -0.75 -13.65 2.63
C LEU A 161 0.24 -14.80 2.87
N LYS A 162 -0.19 -15.88 3.55
CA LYS A 162 0.63 -17.08 3.77
C LYS A 162 1.15 -17.71 2.47
N LYS A 163 0.39 -17.60 1.37
CA LYS A 163 0.78 -18.14 0.05
C LYS A 163 1.75 -17.22 -0.67
N ILE A 164 1.45 -15.91 -0.71
CA ILE A 164 2.25 -14.96 -1.51
C ILE A 164 3.66 -14.75 -0.95
N ILE A 165 3.88 -14.86 0.36
CA ILE A 165 5.22 -14.77 0.96
C ILE A 165 6.11 -15.99 0.66
N GLN A 166 5.55 -17.08 0.11
CA GLN A 166 6.32 -18.26 -0.32
C GLN A 166 6.70 -18.22 -1.80
N LEU A 167 6.24 -17.20 -2.55
CA LEU A 167 6.48 -17.11 -3.98
C LEU A 167 7.93 -16.67 -4.26
N ALA A 168 8.56 -17.32 -5.23
CA ALA A 168 9.87 -16.92 -5.69
C ALA A 168 9.80 -15.55 -6.42
N PRO A 169 10.82 -14.69 -6.27
CA PRO A 169 10.92 -13.44 -7.02
C PRO A 169 10.86 -13.65 -8.53
N THR A 170 10.29 -12.68 -9.24
CA THR A 170 10.11 -12.74 -10.70
C THR A 170 10.92 -11.66 -11.43
N ALA A 171 11.22 -11.89 -12.72
CA ALA A 171 11.92 -10.88 -13.54
C ALA A 171 11.12 -9.58 -13.67
N LEU A 172 9.79 -9.65 -13.76
CA LEU A 172 8.93 -8.45 -13.85
C LEU A 172 9.05 -7.59 -12.60
N GLU A 173 8.97 -8.21 -11.44
CA GLU A 173 9.12 -7.55 -10.14
C GLU A 173 10.50 -6.88 -10.02
N GLN A 174 11.56 -7.57 -10.42
CA GLN A 174 12.92 -7.06 -10.30
C GLN A 174 13.18 -5.88 -11.24
N ILE A 175 12.70 -5.93 -12.50
CA ILE A 175 12.89 -4.86 -13.49
C ILE A 175 12.11 -3.60 -13.09
N GLU A 176 10.86 -3.74 -12.71
CA GLU A 176 10.02 -2.60 -12.29
C GLU A 176 10.29 -2.19 -10.83
N SER A 177 10.97 -3.04 -10.04
CA SER A 177 11.10 -2.89 -8.57
C SER A 177 9.73 -2.71 -7.90
N LEU A 178 8.79 -3.61 -8.23
CA LEU A 178 7.41 -3.61 -7.79
C LEU A 178 6.99 -5.02 -7.36
N GLU A 179 6.93 -5.27 -6.05
CA GLU A 179 6.64 -6.59 -5.46
C GLU A 179 5.33 -7.19 -5.95
N GLN A 180 4.29 -6.36 -6.12
CA GLN A 180 2.95 -6.80 -6.53
C GLN A 180 2.91 -7.44 -7.92
N LEU A 181 3.91 -7.21 -8.76
CA LEU A 181 4.04 -7.89 -10.05
C LEU A 181 4.35 -9.38 -9.88
N ARG A 182 4.99 -9.79 -8.78
CA ARG A 182 5.15 -11.19 -8.41
C ARG A 182 3.79 -11.86 -8.25
N TRP A 183 2.88 -11.23 -7.50
CA TRP A 183 1.56 -11.82 -7.24
C TRP A 183 0.73 -11.93 -8.52
N LEU A 184 0.72 -10.90 -9.37
CA LEU A 184 0.06 -10.96 -10.67
C LEU A 184 0.66 -12.05 -11.56
N TYR A 185 1.99 -12.21 -11.58
CA TYR A 185 2.67 -13.23 -12.35
C TYR A 185 2.23 -14.65 -11.97
N TYR A 186 2.00 -14.89 -10.68
CA TYR A 186 1.51 -16.17 -10.17
C TYR A 186 -0.02 -16.31 -10.19
N GLY A 187 -0.74 -15.36 -10.82
CA GLY A 187 -2.19 -15.46 -11.07
C GLY A 187 -3.07 -14.99 -9.92
N PHE A 188 -2.53 -14.27 -8.93
CA PHE A 188 -3.37 -13.64 -7.91
C PHE A 188 -4.03 -12.38 -8.45
N ALA A 189 -5.34 -12.26 -8.30
CA ALA A 189 -6.05 -11.04 -8.61
C ALA A 189 -5.85 -9.99 -7.51
N ILE A 190 -5.61 -8.74 -7.92
CA ILE A 190 -5.46 -7.60 -7.02
C ILE A 190 -6.60 -6.62 -7.30
N LYS A 191 -7.51 -6.44 -6.35
CA LYS A 191 -8.57 -5.45 -6.41
C LYS A 191 -8.00 -4.06 -6.16
N VAL A 192 -8.24 -3.12 -7.06
CA VAL A 192 -7.88 -1.71 -6.88
C VAL A 192 -9.11 -0.94 -6.41
N VAL A 193 -9.05 -0.41 -5.20
CA VAL A 193 -10.12 0.43 -4.62
C VAL A 193 -9.76 1.88 -4.90
N GLU A 194 -10.63 2.58 -5.63
CA GLU A 194 -10.42 3.99 -5.91
C GLU A 194 -10.63 4.83 -4.65
N THR A 195 -9.76 5.82 -4.45
CA THR A 195 -9.86 6.83 -3.38
C THR A 195 -9.63 8.23 -3.96
N ASN A 196 -10.14 9.23 -3.28
CA ASN A 196 -9.85 10.64 -3.54
C ASN A 196 -9.04 11.29 -2.40
N ILE A 197 -8.51 10.47 -1.50
CA ILE A 197 -7.72 10.93 -0.36
C ILE A 197 -6.24 10.83 -0.75
N GLU A 198 -5.56 11.98 -0.77
CA GLU A 198 -4.11 12.06 -0.97
C GLU A 198 -3.41 11.93 0.39
N THR A 199 -2.44 11.05 0.49
CA THR A 199 -1.60 10.88 1.67
C THR A 199 -0.13 10.90 1.25
N PRO A 200 0.54 12.07 1.36
CA PRO A 200 1.98 12.14 1.05
C PRO A 200 2.79 11.25 2.00
N ASN A 201 3.70 10.46 1.42
CA ASN A 201 4.68 9.66 2.13
C ASN A 201 6.02 10.41 2.27
N ILE A 202 6.93 9.88 3.07
CA ILE A 202 8.28 10.41 3.29
C ILE A 202 9.30 9.39 2.77
N ASP A 203 9.70 9.53 1.52
CA ASP A 203 10.74 8.70 0.90
C ASP A 203 12.15 9.27 1.13
N VAL A 204 12.27 10.59 1.14
CA VAL A 204 13.53 11.33 1.32
C VAL A 204 13.36 12.45 2.36
N PRO A 205 14.47 12.93 3.00
CA PRO A 205 14.39 13.96 4.03
C PRO A 205 13.66 15.25 3.59
N GLU A 206 13.71 15.58 2.31
CA GLU A 206 13.07 16.76 1.72
C GLU A 206 11.53 16.67 1.74
N ASP A 207 10.98 15.46 1.77
CA ASP A 207 9.52 15.26 1.84
C ASP A 207 8.94 15.61 3.20
N VAL A 208 9.78 15.65 4.25
CA VAL A 208 9.34 16.05 5.60
C VAL A 208 8.70 17.44 5.60
N ALA A 209 9.31 18.41 4.87
CA ALA A 209 8.76 19.76 4.77
C ALA A 209 7.37 19.75 4.11
N LYS A 210 7.20 19.03 2.98
CA LYS A 210 5.92 18.90 2.27
C LYS A 210 4.84 18.29 3.16
N VAL A 211 5.21 17.23 3.91
CA VAL A 211 4.28 16.56 4.83
C VAL A 211 3.89 17.48 5.99
N LEU A 212 4.82 18.31 6.50
CA LEU A 212 4.52 19.30 7.54
C LEU A 212 3.58 20.39 7.03
N ASP A 213 3.80 20.91 5.83
CA ASP A 213 2.91 21.90 5.20
C ASP A 213 1.50 21.32 5.03
N PHE A 214 1.42 20.06 4.55
CA PHE A 214 0.13 19.37 4.42
C PHE A 214 -0.60 19.22 5.76
N ILE A 215 0.12 18.98 6.87
CA ILE A 215 -0.48 18.88 8.20
C ILE A 215 -1.04 20.24 8.65
N VAL A 216 -0.34 21.33 8.37
CA VAL A 216 -0.78 22.69 8.77
C VAL A 216 -2.05 23.10 8.02
N ASP A 217 -2.21 22.67 6.77
CA ASP A 217 -3.37 23.01 5.94
C ASP A 217 -4.63 22.17 6.28
N PHE A 218 -4.48 21.03 6.96
CA PHE A 218 -5.57 20.08 7.24
C PHE A 218 -5.94 19.92 8.72
N PHE A 219 -5.20 20.58 9.64
CA PHE A 219 -5.44 20.53 11.09
C PHE A 219 -5.32 21.93 11.72
#